data_905a9b256cd5e46ef02084883f935daa
#
_entry.id   905a9b256cd5e46ef02084883f935daa
#
_cell.length_a   1.000
_cell.length_b   1.000
_cell.length_c   1.000
_cell.angle_alpha   90.00
_cell.angle_beta   90.00
_cell.angle_gamma   90.00
#
_symmetry.space_group_name_H-M   'P 1'
#
loop_
_entity.id
_entity.type
_entity.pdbx_description
1 polymer ?
#
loop_
_entity_poly.entity_id
_entity_poly.type
_entity_poly.pdbx_seq_one_letter_code
_entity_poly.pdbx_strand_id
1 'polypeptide(L)'
;PYDGHRFLPYIVLVVDEFADLIMTAGKEVEAPIARLAQLARAIGIHLIIATQRPSVNIITGTIKANFPARIAFRVISRVDSGTILDTNGADQLIGRGDMLLSTGNDLVRLQCAFIDTPEVEEITDFIGNQRAYPDAYHLPECPDEKDEGGGKENLNPEERDPLFEEAAYIIVQTQQGSTSMLQRKLKLGYNRAGRIIDQLEKAGIVGPFAGSKQREVKVANEMALEQYLKDLYMNDEDN
;
A
#
# COMPACT_ATOMS: atom_id res chain seq x y z
N PRO A 1 12.92 34.41 11.94
CA PRO A 1 13.48 33.71 10.81
C PRO A 1 13.23 32.22 10.96
N TYR A 2 11.95 31.81 10.93
CA TYR A 2 11.53 30.42 11.07
C TYR A 2 10.50 30.13 9.99
N ASP A 3 10.80 30.48 8.76
CA ASP A 3 9.97 30.27 7.60
C ASP A 3 9.78 28.78 7.32
N GLY A 4 8.78 28.17 7.97
CA GLY A 4 8.33 26.83 7.68
C GLY A 4 9.26 25.67 8.13
N HIS A 5 10.43 25.94 8.72
CA HIS A 5 11.31 24.90 9.23
C HIS A 5 10.67 24.23 10.46
N ARG A 6 10.46 22.91 10.39
CA ARG A 6 9.98 22.10 11.51
C ARG A 6 10.82 20.85 11.65
N PHE A 7 10.91 20.34 12.86
CA PHE A 7 11.49 19.03 13.11
C PHE A 7 10.55 17.94 12.54
N LEU A 8 11.09 17.07 11.72
CA LEU A 8 10.37 15.91 11.22
C LEU A 8 10.77 14.67 12.02
N PRO A 9 9.82 13.84 12.46
CA PRO A 9 10.13 12.60 13.17
C PRO A 9 10.81 11.60 12.23
N TYR A 10 11.57 10.69 12.83
CA TYR A 10 12.00 9.49 12.11
C TYR A 10 10.78 8.62 11.78
N ILE A 11 10.80 8.02 10.61
CA ILE A 11 9.78 7.07 10.17
C ILE A 11 10.46 5.70 10.02
N VAL A 12 9.88 4.67 10.62
CA VAL A 12 10.31 3.29 10.44
C VAL A 12 9.18 2.53 9.75
N LEU A 13 9.41 2.13 8.51
CA LEU A 13 8.50 1.28 7.77
C LEU A 13 8.88 -0.18 8.00
N VAL A 14 7.95 -0.95 8.55
CA VAL A 14 8.13 -2.39 8.78
C VAL A 14 7.17 -3.15 7.87
N VAL A 15 7.72 -4.06 7.06
CA VAL A 15 6.96 -5.01 6.24
C VAL A 15 7.30 -6.40 6.75
N ASP A 16 6.34 -7.06 7.40
CA ASP A 16 6.54 -8.35 8.08
C ASP A 16 6.54 -9.55 7.12
N GLU A 17 5.78 -9.48 6.01
CA GLU A 17 5.80 -10.49 4.95
C GLU A 17 5.78 -9.82 3.57
N PHE A 18 6.97 -9.57 3.05
CA PHE A 18 7.15 -8.90 1.76
C PHE A 18 6.65 -9.74 0.58
N ALA A 19 6.70 -11.06 0.69
CA ALA A 19 6.20 -11.94 -0.36
C ALA A 19 4.69 -11.73 -0.59
N ASP A 20 3.90 -11.58 0.46
CA ASP A 20 2.46 -11.36 0.33
C ASP A 20 2.16 -9.99 -0.31
N LEU A 21 2.95 -8.97 0.01
CA LEU A 21 2.84 -7.67 -0.63
C LEU A 21 3.11 -7.75 -2.15
N ILE A 22 4.21 -8.42 -2.55
CA ILE A 22 4.56 -8.62 -3.97
C ILE A 22 3.51 -9.49 -4.69
N MET A 23 2.99 -10.52 -4.04
CA MET A 23 1.98 -11.40 -4.62
C MET A 23 0.63 -10.70 -4.81
N THR A 24 0.29 -9.77 -3.94
CA THR A 24 -1.00 -9.06 -3.97
C THR A 24 -0.96 -7.83 -4.88
N ALA A 25 0.06 -7.01 -4.75
CA ALA A 25 0.19 -5.74 -5.46
C ALA A 25 1.08 -5.83 -6.71
N GLY A 26 1.71 -6.98 -6.95
CA GLY A 26 2.59 -7.19 -8.09
C GLY A 26 3.95 -6.52 -7.96
N LYS A 27 4.71 -6.58 -9.05
CA LYS A 27 6.07 -6.00 -9.12
C LYS A 27 6.09 -4.47 -9.10
N GLU A 28 4.93 -3.82 -9.23
CA GLU A 28 4.82 -2.36 -9.18
C GLU A 28 5.27 -1.78 -7.83
N VAL A 29 5.22 -2.58 -6.76
CA VAL A 29 5.69 -2.18 -5.41
C VAL A 29 7.21 -2.19 -5.28
N GLU A 30 7.92 -2.96 -6.11
CA GLU A 30 9.37 -3.12 -6.01
C GLU A 30 10.11 -1.80 -6.26
N ALA A 31 9.70 -1.04 -7.29
CA ALA A 31 10.34 0.22 -7.64
C ALA A 31 10.18 1.32 -6.57
N PRO A 32 8.99 1.58 -6.01
CA PRO A 32 8.81 2.48 -4.88
C PRO A 32 9.64 2.10 -3.65
N ILE A 33 9.69 0.82 -3.29
CA ILE A 33 10.49 0.34 -2.15
C ILE A 33 11.98 0.53 -2.40
N ALA A 34 12.47 0.19 -3.58
CA ALA A 34 13.87 0.42 -3.95
C ALA A 34 14.22 1.91 -3.90
N ARG A 35 13.34 2.78 -4.40
CA ARG A 35 13.51 4.23 -4.35
C ARG A 35 13.52 4.76 -2.92
N LEU A 36 12.62 4.28 -2.05
CA LEU A 36 12.65 4.61 -0.62
C LEU A 36 13.97 4.19 0.01
N ALA A 37 14.44 2.96 -0.23
CA ALA A 37 15.70 2.47 0.33
C ALA A 37 16.92 3.32 -0.12
N GLN A 38 16.90 3.82 -1.35
CA GLN A 38 17.97 4.67 -1.88
C GLN A 38 17.97 6.09 -1.31
N LEU A 39 16.80 6.73 -1.25
CA LEU A 39 16.68 8.17 -0.99
C LEU A 39 16.31 8.49 0.45
N ALA A 40 15.53 7.65 1.07
CA ALA A 40 14.89 7.96 2.35
C ALA A 40 15.87 7.94 3.54
N ARG A 41 17.02 7.28 3.42
CA ARG A 41 18.07 7.27 4.43
C ARG A 41 18.49 8.69 4.84
N ALA A 42 18.63 9.59 3.88
CA ALA A 42 19.09 10.96 4.11
C ALA A 42 18.08 11.82 4.87
N ILE A 43 16.79 11.43 4.83
CA ILE A 43 15.69 12.17 5.45
C ILE A 43 15.11 11.46 6.70
N GLY A 44 15.77 10.40 7.17
CA GLY A 44 15.39 9.70 8.41
C GLY A 44 14.24 8.71 8.26
N ILE A 45 14.06 8.10 7.08
CA ILE A 45 13.15 6.98 6.89
C ILE A 45 13.97 5.69 6.84
N HIS A 46 13.60 4.75 7.68
CA HIS A 46 14.24 3.43 7.81
C HIS A 46 13.27 2.33 7.37
N LEU A 47 13.78 1.32 6.69
CA LEU A 47 13.00 0.21 6.19
C LEU A 47 13.48 -1.10 6.82
N ILE A 48 12.53 -1.88 7.33
CA ILE A 48 12.73 -3.25 7.78
C ILE A 48 11.80 -4.12 6.94
N ILE A 49 12.38 -4.97 6.11
CA ILE A 49 11.62 -5.86 5.21
C ILE A 49 11.92 -7.29 5.61
N ALA A 50 10.89 -8.03 5.97
CA ALA A 50 10.98 -9.43 6.32
C ALA A 50 10.14 -10.30 5.38
N THR A 51 10.50 -11.57 5.26
CA THR A 51 9.72 -12.58 4.54
C THR A 51 10.04 -13.97 5.06
N GLN A 52 9.03 -14.83 5.10
CA GLN A 52 9.16 -16.26 5.37
C GLN A 52 9.31 -17.08 4.08
N ARG A 53 9.26 -16.41 2.90
CA ARG A 53 9.36 -17.03 1.57
C ARG A 53 10.54 -16.48 0.79
N PRO A 54 11.78 -16.86 1.14
CA PRO A 54 12.99 -16.34 0.52
C PRO A 54 13.19 -16.95 -0.88
N SER A 55 12.53 -16.40 -1.88
CA SER A 55 12.69 -16.81 -3.27
C SER A 55 13.33 -15.70 -4.10
N VAL A 56 13.98 -16.06 -5.20
CA VAL A 56 14.60 -15.10 -6.14
C VAL A 56 13.59 -14.15 -6.79
N ASN A 57 12.31 -14.53 -6.83
CA ASN A 57 11.24 -13.70 -7.35
C ASN A 57 10.80 -12.61 -6.35
N ILE A 58 11.09 -12.80 -5.07
CA ILE A 58 10.75 -11.88 -3.97
C ILE A 58 11.99 -11.06 -3.59
N ILE A 59 13.11 -11.73 -3.35
CA ILE A 59 14.38 -11.10 -3.00
C ILE A 59 15.21 -10.94 -4.29
N THR A 60 14.81 -9.97 -5.10
CA THR A 60 15.44 -9.69 -6.40
C THR A 60 16.81 -9.02 -6.24
N GLY A 61 17.57 -8.96 -7.35
CA GLY A 61 18.83 -8.21 -7.38
C GLY A 61 18.65 -6.73 -7.01
N THR A 62 17.56 -6.12 -7.44
CA THR A 62 17.19 -4.73 -7.11
C THR A 62 17.02 -4.53 -5.61
N ILE A 63 16.29 -5.44 -4.97
CA ILE A 63 16.09 -5.40 -3.51
C ILE A 63 17.43 -5.59 -2.80
N LYS A 64 18.22 -6.59 -3.17
CA LYS A 64 19.53 -6.86 -2.54
C LYS A 64 20.51 -5.69 -2.67
N ALA A 65 20.52 -5.00 -3.80
CA ALA A 65 21.40 -3.85 -4.03
C ALA A 65 21.08 -2.66 -3.10
N ASN A 66 19.82 -2.53 -2.67
CA ASN A 66 19.36 -1.42 -1.85
C ASN A 66 19.29 -1.76 -0.35
N PHE A 67 19.42 -3.05 0.00
CA PHE A 67 19.43 -3.54 1.37
C PHE A 67 20.77 -4.23 1.68
N PRO A 68 21.81 -3.47 2.00
CA PRO A 68 23.15 -4.00 2.27
C PRO A 68 23.24 -4.76 3.59
N ALA A 69 22.44 -4.38 4.60
CA ALA A 69 22.35 -5.13 5.84
C ALA A 69 21.25 -6.19 5.73
N ARG A 70 21.62 -7.46 5.91
CA ARG A 70 20.71 -8.60 5.76
C ARG A 70 20.87 -9.56 6.93
N ILE A 71 19.74 -10.07 7.40
CA ILE A 71 19.67 -11.03 8.48
C ILE A 71 18.99 -12.29 7.96
N ALA A 72 19.57 -13.44 8.23
CA ALA A 72 18.94 -14.73 8.02
C ALA A 72 18.89 -15.51 9.33
N PHE A 73 17.70 -15.86 9.74
CA PHE A 73 17.49 -16.92 10.71
C PHE A 73 17.60 -18.30 10.03
N ARG A 74 17.43 -19.39 10.77
CA ARG A 74 17.50 -20.73 10.22
C ARG A 74 16.55 -20.91 9.05
N VAL A 75 17.09 -21.35 7.92
CA VAL A 75 16.33 -21.77 6.73
C VAL A 75 16.53 -23.27 6.50
N ILE A 76 15.67 -23.89 5.70
CA ILE A 76 15.73 -25.33 5.43
C ILE A 76 16.73 -25.62 4.31
N SER A 77 16.87 -24.72 3.35
CA SER A 77 17.64 -24.95 2.13
C SER A 77 18.85 -24.03 2.03
N ARG A 78 19.94 -24.57 1.48
CA ARG A 78 21.11 -23.77 1.07
C ARG A 78 20.77 -22.71 0.03
N VAL A 79 19.78 -23.00 -0.83
CA VAL A 79 19.32 -22.06 -1.84
C VAL A 79 18.71 -20.84 -1.17
N ASP A 80 17.94 -21.02 -0.11
CA ASP A 80 17.34 -19.93 0.65
C ASP A 80 18.41 -19.07 1.33
N SER A 81 19.44 -19.70 1.92
CA SER A 81 20.59 -18.98 2.47
C SER A 81 21.27 -18.11 1.40
N GLY A 82 21.54 -18.68 0.23
CA GLY A 82 22.13 -17.97 -0.90
C GLY A 82 21.22 -16.87 -1.43
N THR A 83 19.91 -17.06 -1.42
CA THR A 83 18.94 -16.05 -1.83
C THR A 83 18.97 -14.84 -0.91
N ILE A 84 19.06 -15.03 0.39
CA ILE A 84 19.07 -13.93 1.38
C ILE A 84 20.46 -13.28 1.45
N LEU A 85 21.50 -14.09 1.68
CA LEU A 85 22.82 -13.62 2.10
C LEU A 85 23.88 -13.60 0.98
N ASP A 86 23.57 -14.11 -0.21
CA ASP A 86 24.52 -14.41 -1.27
C ASP A 86 25.60 -15.43 -0.88
N THR A 87 25.41 -16.11 0.26
CA THR A 87 26.30 -17.14 0.79
C THR A 87 25.53 -18.23 1.53
N ASN A 88 26.18 -19.37 1.75
CA ASN A 88 25.62 -20.48 2.51
C ASN A 88 25.79 -20.24 4.03
N GLY A 89 25.11 -21.03 4.84
CA GLY A 89 25.32 -21.11 6.29
C GLY A 89 24.05 -20.95 7.12
N ALA A 90 23.02 -20.25 6.62
CA ALA A 90 21.77 -20.12 7.35
C ALA A 90 21.00 -21.45 7.49
N ASP A 91 21.25 -22.41 6.60
CA ASP A 91 20.74 -23.79 6.66
C ASP A 91 21.35 -24.61 7.81
N GLN A 92 22.48 -24.16 8.36
CA GLN A 92 23.20 -24.83 9.45
C GLN A 92 22.95 -24.20 10.82
N LEU A 93 22.13 -23.17 10.90
CA LEU A 93 21.75 -22.53 12.16
C LEU A 93 20.88 -23.46 13.02
N ILE A 94 20.98 -23.29 14.35
CA ILE A 94 20.27 -24.13 15.31
C ILE A 94 18.78 -23.76 15.39
N GLY A 95 18.43 -22.49 15.11
CA GLY A 95 17.11 -21.92 15.35
C GLY A 95 17.03 -21.17 16.68
N ARG A 96 15.83 -20.82 17.13
CA ARG A 96 15.58 -20.09 18.38
C ARG A 96 16.41 -18.80 18.53
N GLY A 97 16.46 -18.01 17.46
CA GLY A 97 17.19 -16.74 17.47
C GLY A 97 18.65 -16.82 17.02
N ASP A 98 19.18 -18.01 16.71
CA ASP A 98 20.47 -18.16 16.05
C ASP A 98 20.39 -17.62 14.63
N MET A 99 21.22 -16.63 14.31
CA MET A 99 21.13 -15.89 13.05
C MET A 99 22.49 -15.54 12.45
N LEU A 100 22.49 -15.28 11.15
CA LEU A 100 23.59 -14.67 10.43
C LEU A 100 23.24 -13.22 10.06
N LEU A 101 24.12 -12.30 10.37
CA LEU A 101 24.05 -10.89 9.96
C LEU A 101 25.14 -10.63 8.93
N SER A 102 24.72 -10.16 7.75
CA SER A 102 25.61 -9.64 6.71
C SER A 102 25.50 -8.12 6.65
N THR A 103 26.62 -7.43 6.67
CA THR A 103 26.71 -5.96 6.49
C THR A 103 27.44 -5.57 5.22
N GLY A 104 27.36 -6.42 4.20
CA GLY A 104 28.05 -6.28 2.92
C GLY A 104 29.28 -7.18 2.84
N ASN A 105 30.37 -6.82 3.49
CA ASN A 105 31.63 -7.60 3.41
C ASN A 105 31.78 -8.62 4.55
N ASP A 106 31.13 -8.39 5.67
CA ASP A 106 31.26 -9.21 6.86
C ASP A 106 30.03 -10.06 7.11
N LEU A 107 30.23 -11.31 7.47
CA LEU A 107 29.21 -12.24 7.91
C LEU A 107 29.46 -12.60 9.38
N VAL A 108 28.54 -12.22 10.25
CA VAL A 108 28.65 -12.46 11.70
C VAL A 108 27.52 -13.36 12.16
N ARG A 109 27.85 -14.41 12.90
CA ARG A 109 26.86 -15.26 13.56
C ARG A 109 26.56 -14.71 14.96
N LEU A 110 25.28 -14.53 15.24
CA LEU A 110 24.80 -13.98 16.50
C LEU A 110 23.69 -14.85 17.07
N GLN A 111 23.65 -14.93 18.39
CA GLN A 111 22.52 -15.49 19.10
C GLN A 111 21.61 -14.35 19.54
N CYS A 112 20.45 -14.21 18.89
CA CYS A 112 19.41 -13.29 19.31
C CYS A 112 18.63 -13.87 20.49
N ALA A 113 18.05 -13.02 21.33
CA ALA A 113 17.09 -13.45 22.32
C ALA A 113 15.88 -14.09 21.63
N PHE A 114 15.42 -15.22 22.17
CA PHE A 114 14.20 -15.83 21.71
C PHE A 114 13.01 -15.18 22.43
N ILE A 115 12.03 -14.72 21.66
CA ILE A 115 10.78 -14.17 22.17
C ILE A 115 9.65 -15.04 21.63
N ASP A 116 8.78 -15.51 22.51
CA ASP A 116 7.62 -16.33 22.17
C ASP A 116 6.32 -15.53 22.28
N THR A 117 5.24 -16.09 21.79
CA THR A 117 3.92 -15.43 21.72
C THR A 117 3.48 -14.79 23.04
N PRO A 118 3.58 -15.43 24.21
CA PRO A 118 3.17 -14.81 25.47
C PRO A 118 3.93 -13.51 25.79
N GLU A 119 5.24 -13.47 25.52
CA GLU A 119 6.05 -12.27 25.76
C GLU A 119 5.70 -11.15 24.76
N VAL A 120 5.38 -11.52 23.51
CA VAL A 120 4.91 -10.56 22.49
C VAL A 120 3.57 -9.97 22.93
N GLU A 121 2.63 -10.77 23.42
CA GLU A 121 1.34 -10.31 23.94
C GLU A 121 1.53 -9.32 25.11
N GLU A 122 2.37 -9.66 26.10
CA GLU A 122 2.65 -8.77 27.23
C GLU A 122 3.23 -7.42 26.78
N ILE A 123 4.16 -7.43 25.82
CA ILE A 123 4.79 -6.20 25.31
C ILE A 123 3.78 -5.39 24.52
N THR A 124 2.98 -6.00 23.66
CA THR A 124 1.98 -5.29 22.85
C THR A 124 0.86 -4.72 23.73
N ASP A 125 0.41 -5.44 24.74
CA ASP A 125 -0.55 -4.94 25.73
C ASP A 125 0.02 -3.76 26.51
N PHE A 126 1.29 -3.86 26.95
CA PHE A 126 1.96 -2.75 27.63
C PHE A 126 2.03 -1.50 26.74
N ILE A 127 2.37 -1.65 25.45
CA ILE A 127 2.41 -0.55 24.50
C ILE A 127 1.00 0.02 24.26
N GLY A 128 0.02 -0.85 24.05
CA GLY A 128 -1.37 -0.47 23.76
C GLY A 128 -2.07 0.27 24.90
N ASN A 129 -1.68 -0.03 26.17
CA ASN A 129 -2.23 0.63 27.36
C ASN A 129 -1.59 1.98 27.69
N GLN A 130 -0.56 2.40 26.94
CA GLN A 130 0.06 3.71 27.14
C GLN A 130 -0.80 4.83 26.54
N ARG A 131 -0.64 6.03 27.10
CA ARG A 131 -1.25 7.24 26.52
C ARG A 131 -0.64 7.51 25.16
N ALA A 132 -1.47 7.48 24.12
CA ALA A 132 -1.07 7.73 22.74
C ALA A 132 -1.88 8.89 22.14
N TYR A 133 -1.62 9.19 20.87
CA TYR A 133 -2.47 10.08 20.09
C TYR A 133 -3.84 9.40 19.84
N PRO A 134 -4.93 10.18 19.70
CA PRO A 134 -6.26 9.63 19.47
C PRO A 134 -6.36 8.81 18.17
N ASP A 135 -5.61 9.23 17.14
CA ASP A 135 -5.63 8.62 15.82
C ASP A 135 -4.21 8.39 15.29
N ALA A 136 -4.09 7.51 14.30
CA ALA A 136 -2.86 7.28 13.58
C ALA A 136 -2.43 8.54 12.81
N TYR A 137 -1.11 8.74 12.65
CA TYR A 137 -0.59 9.82 11.82
C TYR A 137 -0.93 9.54 10.35
N HIS A 138 -1.72 10.42 9.75
CA HIS A 138 -2.06 10.34 8.33
C HIS A 138 -0.89 10.84 7.48
N LEU A 139 -0.39 9.98 6.61
CA LEU A 139 0.59 10.37 5.61
C LEU A 139 -0.11 11.19 4.51
N PRO A 140 0.63 12.11 3.85
CA PRO A 140 0.10 12.78 2.67
C PRO A 140 -0.33 11.76 1.60
N GLU A 141 -1.43 12.02 0.94
CA GLU A 141 -1.85 11.21 -0.20
C GLU A 141 -0.82 11.32 -1.32
N CYS A 142 -0.43 10.18 -1.90
CA CYS A 142 0.43 10.15 -3.07
C CYS A 142 -0.44 10.29 -4.32
N PRO A 143 -0.28 11.33 -5.14
CA PRO A 143 -0.92 11.35 -6.45
C PRO A 143 -0.38 10.18 -7.28
N ASP A 144 -1.28 9.42 -7.92
CA ASP A 144 -0.90 8.29 -8.76
C ASP A 144 0.01 8.78 -9.91
N GLU A 145 1.19 8.18 -10.07
CA GLU A 145 2.13 8.50 -11.17
C GLU A 145 1.50 8.27 -12.57
N LYS A 146 0.40 7.53 -12.66
CA LYS A 146 -0.36 7.32 -13.90
C LYS A 146 -1.25 8.53 -14.29
N ASP A 147 -1.48 9.46 -13.37
CA ASP A 147 -2.17 10.73 -13.67
C ASP A 147 -1.25 11.78 -14.31
N GLU A 148 0.09 11.57 -14.35
CA GLU A 148 1.01 12.47 -15.04
C GLU A 148 1.00 12.34 -16.58
N GLY A 149 0.38 11.29 -17.12
CA GLY A 149 0.23 11.06 -18.58
C GLY A 149 -1.01 11.69 -19.23
N GLY A 150 -1.96 12.14 -18.45
CA GLY A 150 -3.13 12.92 -18.89
C GLY A 150 -3.07 14.27 -18.21
N GLY A 151 -2.96 15.34 -18.98
CA GLY A 151 -2.71 16.74 -18.62
C GLY A 151 -3.09 17.11 -17.19
N LYS A 152 -2.26 17.98 -16.59
CA LYS A 152 -2.52 18.62 -15.30
C LYS A 152 -3.88 19.33 -15.29
N GLU A 153 -4.95 18.58 -15.16
CA GLU A 153 -6.20 19.13 -14.68
C GLU A 153 -6.12 19.16 -13.16
N ASN A 154 -5.85 20.35 -12.62
CA ASN A 154 -6.17 20.69 -11.23
C ASN A 154 -7.70 20.61 -11.10
N LEU A 155 -8.24 19.38 -11.04
CA LEU A 155 -9.65 19.18 -10.78
C LEU A 155 -9.90 19.63 -9.32
N ASN A 156 -10.61 20.73 -9.20
CA ASN A 156 -11.18 21.16 -7.93
C ASN A 156 -11.90 19.95 -7.31
N PRO A 157 -11.75 19.68 -6.00
CA PRO A 157 -12.47 18.58 -5.33
C PRO A 157 -14.01 18.66 -5.51
N GLU A 158 -14.51 19.83 -5.90
CA GLU A 158 -15.93 20.11 -6.13
C GLU A 158 -16.37 19.87 -7.59
N GLU A 159 -15.43 19.74 -8.54
CA GLU A 159 -15.75 19.47 -9.94
C GLU A 159 -15.91 17.98 -10.20
N ARG A 160 -16.91 17.61 -10.99
CA ARG A 160 -17.15 16.22 -11.41
C ARG A 160 -16.00 15.74 -12.28
N ASP A 161 -15.55 14.50 -12.01
CA ASP A 161 -14.53 13.86 -12.85
C ASP A 161 -15.05 13.69 -14.29
N PRO A 162 -14.24 13.97 -15.33
CA PRO A 162 -14.64 13.79 -16.73
C PRO A 162 -15.15 12.39 -17.06
N LEU A 163 -14.75 11.37 -16.30
CA LEU A 163 -15.21 9.98 -16.46
C LEU A 163 -16.43 9.63 -15.58
N PHE A 164 -17.07 10.62 -14.96
CA PHE A 164 -18.21 10.41 -14.07
C PHE A 164 -19.38 9.70 -14.78
N GLU A 165 -19.76 10.18 -15.97
CA GLU A 165 -20.85 9.58 -16.74
C GLU A 165 -20.51 8.17 -17.21
N GLU A 166 -19.30 7.98 -17.76
CA GLU A 166 -18.85 6.65 -18.21
C GLU A 166 -18.81 5.64 -17.05
N ALA A 167 -18.35 6.07 -15.87
CA ALA A 167 -18.38 5.26 -14.67
C ALA A 167 -19.81 4.94 -14.22
N ALA A 168 -20.74 5.90 -14.31
CA ALA A 168 -22.15 5.69 -14.00
C ALA A 168 -22.77 4.63 -14.92
N TYR A 169 -22.52 4.71 -16.22
CA TYR A 169 -22.98 3.70 -17.19
C TYR A 169 -22.42 2.32 -16.88
N ILE A 170 -21.13 2.19 -16.60
CA ILE A 170 -20.49 0.92 -16.26
C ILE A 170 -21.12 0.31 -15.00
N ILE A 171 -21.34 1.10 -13.97
CA ILE A 171 -21.93 0.64 -12.70
C ILE A 171 -23.39 0.20 -12.90
N VAL A 172 -24.18 0.96 -13.62
CA VAL A 172 -25.59 0.63 -13.87
C VAL A 172 -25.70 -0.60 -14.79
N GLN A 173 -24.87 -0.69 -15.82
CA GLN A 173 -24.85 -1.85 -16.72
C GLN A 173 -24.44 -3.16 -16.01
N THR A 174 -23.46 -3.06 -15.14
CA THR A 174 -22.97 -4.25 -14.40
C THR A 174 -23.71 -4.53 -13.11
N GLN A 175 -24.51 -3.56 -12.62
CA GLN A 175 -25.16 -3.59 -11.31
C GLN A 175 -24.19 -3.87 -10.16
N GLN A 176 -22.95 -3.32 -10.26
CA GLN A 176 -21.90 -3.53 -9.30
C GLN A 176 -21.25 -2.20 -8.89
N GLY A 177 -21.59 -1.70 -7.70
CA GLY A 177 -21.00 -0.49 -7.11
C GLY A 177 -19.63 -0.76 -6.49
N SER A 178 -18.61 -1.10 -7.32
CA SER A 178 -17.29 -1.53 -6.86
C SER A 178 -16.18 -0.64 -7.42
N THR A 179 -15.38 -0.04 -6.52
CA THR A 179 -14.19 0.75 -6.88
C THR A 179 -13.19 -0.07 -7.70
N SER A 180 -12.94 -1.33 -7.32
CA SER A 180 -12.01 -2.21 -8.03
C SER A 180 -12.50 -2.60 -9.44
N MET A 181 -13.80 -2.59 -9.66
CA MET A 181 -14.38 -2.81 -10.99
C MET A 181 -14.16 -1.58 -11.88
N LEU A 182 -14.38 -0.36 -11.35
CA LEU A 182 -14.08 0.88 -12.07
C LEU A 182 -12.60 1.00 -12.43
N GLN A 183 -11.70 0.70 -11.50
CA GLN A 183 -10.26 0.68 -11.77
C GLN A 183 -9.92 -0.19 -12.99
N ARG A 184 -10.44 -1.40 -13.00
CA ARG A 184 -10.15 -2.38 -14.05
C ARG A 184 -10.78 -2.00 -15.40
N LYS A 185 -12.00 -1.49 -15.39
CA LYS A 185 -12.75 -1.14 -16.62
C LYS A 185 -12.23 0.14 -17.25
N LEU A 186 -12.00 1.17 -16.45
CA LEU A 186 -11.55 2.49 -16.89
C LEU A 186 -10.02 2.67 -16.83
N LYS A 187 -9.28 1.65 -16.37
CA LYS A 187 -7.82 1.65 -16.20
C LYS A 187 -7.35 2.82 -15.31
N LEU A 188 -8.07 3.08 -14.23
CA LEU A 188 -7.80 4.15 -13.28
C LEU A 188 -6.98 3.69 -12.08
N GLY A 189 -6.28 4.64 -11.45
CA GLY A 189 -5.72 4.44 -10.12
C GLY A 189 -6.80 4.30 -9.04
N TYR A 190 -6.44 3.70 -7.90
CA TYR A 190 -7.39 3.42 -6.80
C TYR A 190 -8.08 4.69 -6.29
N ASN A 191 -7.31 5.75 -6.08
CA ASN A 191 -7.80 7.01 -5.52
C ASN A 191 -8.79 7.71 -6.47
N ARG A 192 -8.50 7.74 -7.78
CA ARG A 192 -9.41 8.33 -8.76
C ARG A 192 -10.70 7.53 -8.88
N ALA A 193 -10.61 6.21 -8.95
CA ALA A 193 -11.78 5.34 -8.94
C ALA A 193 -12.59 5.48 -7.63
N GLY A 194 -11.92 5.67 -6.49
CA GLY A 194 -12.55 5.98 -5.20
C GLY A 194 -13.30 7.31 -5.24
N ARG A 195 -12.68 8.39 -5.74
CA ARG A 195 -13.34 9.70 -5.88
C ARG A 195 -14.57 9.63 -6.79
N ILE A 196 -14.45 8.96 -7.93
CA ILE A 196 -15.59 8.80 -8.85
C ILE A 196 -16.76 8.07 -8.19
N ILE A 197 -16.50 6.98 -7.46
CA ILE A 197 -17.57 6.24 -6.80
C ILE A 197 -18.20 7.05 -5.64
N ASP A 198 -17.42 7.91 -4.98
CA ASP A 198 -17.94 8.84 -3.95
C ASP A 198 -18.76 9.97 -4.59
N GLN A 199 -18.38 10.44 -5.77
CA GLN A 199 -19.20 11.37 -6.57
C GLN A 199 -20.51 10.72 -7.02
N LEU A 200 -20.48 9.44 -7.42
CA LEU A 200 -21.68 8.67 -7.76
C LEU A 200 -22.59 8.43 -6.54
N GLU A 201 -22.03 8.29 -5.34
CA GLU A 201 -22.80 8.25 -4.10
C GLU A 201 -23.47 9.58 -3.80
N LYS A 202 -22.72 10.69 -3.87
CA LYS A 202 -23.28 12.04 -3.68
C LYS A 202 -24.39 12.34 -4.69
N ALA A 203 -24.20 11.89 -5.92
CA ALA A 203 -25.22 11.99 -6.97
C ALA A 203 -26.39 10.99 -6.78
N GLY A 204 -26.39 10.11 -5.80
CA GLY A 204 -27.46 9.16 -5.52
C GLY A 204 -27.56 7.97 -6.48
N ILE A 205 -26.57 7.73 -7.33
CA ILE A 205 -26.54 6.62 -8.29
C ILE A 205 -26.16 5.31 -7.56
N VAL A 206 -25.28 5.39 -6.56
CA VAL A 206 -24.94 4.26 -5.68
C VAL A 206 -25.28 4.55 -4.24
N GLY A 207 -25.42 3.52 -3.44
CA GLY A 207 -25.64 3.60 -2.00
C GLY A 207 -24.37 3.93 -1.21
N PRO A 208 -24.48 4.18 0.10
CA PRO A 208 -23.35 4.52 0.96
C PRO A 208 -22.35 3.37 1.08
N PHE A 209 -21.12 3.74 1.44
CA PHE A 209 -20.05 2.78 1.69
C PHE A 209 -20.44 1.79 2.80
N ALA A 210 -20.38 0.50 2.50
CA ALA A 210 -20.75 -0.60 3.39
C ALA A 210 -19.56 -1.51 3.75
N GLY A 211 -18.39 -0.94 4.00
CA GLY A 211 -17.17 -1.68 4.33
C GLY A 211 -16.64 -2.50 3.15
N SER A 212 -16.39 -3.79 3.35
CA SER A 212 -15.86 -4.68 2.30
C SER A 212 -16.89 -5.12 1.25
N LYS A 213 -18.17 -4.75 1.40
CA LYS A 213 -19.23 -5.10 0.45
C LYS A 213 -19.32 -4.06 -0.67
N GLN A 214 -19.74 -4.53 -1.85
CA GLN A 214 -20.06 -3.64 -2.96
C GLN A 214 -21.22 -2.70 -2.57
N ARG A 215 -21.16 -1.43 -3.03
CA ARG A 215 -22.24 -0.48 -2.82
C ARG A 215 -23.46 -0.89 -3.63
N GLU A 216 -24.63 -0.70 -3.09
CA GLU A 216 -25.89 -0.95 -3.79
C GLU A 216 -26.05 0.02 -4.97
N VAL A 217 -26.47 -0.46 -6.13
CA VAL A 217 -26.79 0.39 -7.29
C VAL A 217 -28.25 0.77 -7.22
N LYS A 218 -28.54 2.05 -7.13
CA LYS A 218 -29.91 2.57 -6.93
C LYS A 218 -30.68 2.78 -8.24
N VAL A 219 -29.96 2.86 -9.35
CA VAL A 219 -30.51 3.06 -10.69
C VAL A 219 -30.64 1.71 -11.40
N ALA A 220 -31.83 1.40 -11.86
CA ALA A 220 -32.17 0.05 -12.31
C ALA A 220 -31.63 -0.32 -13.70
N ASN A 221 -31.53 0.66 -14.62
CA ASN A 221 -31.11 0.42 -16.01
C ASN A 221 -30.60 1.74 -16.67
N GLU A 222 -30.04 1.58 -17.88
CA GLU A 222 -29.45 2.70 -18.64
C GLU A 222 -30.46 3.80 -18.98
N MET A 223 -31.70 3.46 -19.35
CA MET A 223 -32.73 4.49 -19.64
C MET A 223 -33.07 5.34 -18.42
N ALA A 224 -33.14 4.69 -17.25
CA ALA A 224 -33.36 5.40 -15.98
C ALA A 224 -32.15 6.30 -15.63
N LEU A 225 -30.93 5.86 -15.96
CA LEU A 225 -29.71 6.64 -15.77
C LEU A 225 -29.69 7.88 -16.68
N GLU A 226 -30.05 7.75 -17.96
CA GLU A 226 -30.08 8.89 -18.87
C GLU A 226 -31.06 9.96 -18.41
N GLN A 227 -32.23 9.57 -17.93
CA GLN A 227 -33.18 10.52 -17.37
C GLN A 227 -32.65 11.16 -16.10
N TYR A 228 -32.05 10.35 -15.23
CA TYR A 228 -31.47 10.81 -13.97
C TYR A 228 -30.33 11.82 -14.18
N LEU A 229 -29.44 11.57 -15.13
CA LEU A 229 -28.33 12.48 -15.47
C LEU A 229 -28.86 13.80 -16.06
N LYS A 230 -29.89 13.77 -16.90
CA LYS A 230 -30.54 14.99 -17.40
C LYS A 230 -31.11 15.85 -16.28
N ASP A 231 -31.84 15.23 -15.36
CA ASP A 231 -32.42 15.94 -14.22
C ASP A 231 -31.33 16.47 -13.27
N LEU A 232 -30.22 15.77 -13.13
CA LEU A 232 -29.07 16.17 -12.32
C LEU A 232 -28.36 17.40 -12.87
N TYR A 233 -28.20 17.49 -14.21
CA TYR A 233 -27.59 18.66 -14.88
C TYR A 233 -28.52 19.88 -14.92
N MET A 234 -29.83 19.69 -15.06
CA MET A 234 -30.77 20.79 -14.97
C MET A 234 -30.79 21.46 -13.59
N ASN A 235 -30.64 20.69 -12.52
CA ASN A 235 -30.60 21.20 -11.15
C ASN A 235 -29.26 21.92 -10.83
N ASP A 236 -28.16 21.61 -11.52
CA ASP A 236 -26.86 22.25 -11.31
C ASP A 236 -26.78 23.63 -12.06
N GLU A 237 -27.58 23.88 -13.10
CA GLU A 237 -27.64 25.16 -13.82
C GLU A 237 -28.50 26.21 -13.08
N ASP A 238 -29.35 25.78 -12.14
CA ASP A 238 -30.25 26.66 -11.36
C ASP A 238 -29.67 27.08 -9.98
N ASN A 239 -28.44 26.66 -9.60
CA ASN A 239 -27.76 27.06 -8.38
C ASN A 239 -26.48 27.84 -8.65
#